data_adb8b655447787bc387f6f78e2c50649
#
_entry.id   adb8b655447787bc387f6f78e2c50649
#
_cell.length_a   1.000
_cell.length_b   1.000
_cell.length_c   1.000
_cell.angle_alpha   90.00
_cell.angle_beta   90.00
_cell.angle_gamma   90.00
#
_symmetry.space_group_name_H-M   'P 1'
#
loop_
_entity.id
_entity.type
_entity.pdbx_description
1 polymer ?
#
loop_
_entity_poly.entity_id
_entity_poly.type
_entity_poly.pdbx_seq_one_letter_code
_entity_poly.pdbx_strand_id
1 'polypeptide(L)'
;MTAVEVTMAEASAQASGATPLSATLWAENADLAERILAHGFVRGLADGSLQIQRFKGYVAQDAYFLEAFARAYAFCLANSTSREDLYGFADLIAGVLEELKLHRRYAERWQVDLSCVTPVEATKAYVDFLLETARRGDLGETLAAMTPCMRLYAFLGRSLAARTVEPLYADWVKTYADPGFEALAARVEALLDLHAKDCDSVRAAYRRAMELEYGFFDASI
;
A
#
# COMPACT_ATOMS: atom_id res chain seq x y z
N MET A 1 28.94 15.25 -9.23
CA MET A 1 27.63 15.95 -9.28
C MET A 1 27.84 17.32 -8.68
N THR A 2 27.66 18.36 -9.46
CA THR A 2 27.93 19.74 -9.05
C THR A 2 26.67 20.32 -8.43
N ALA A 3 26.83 21.25 -7.47
CA ALA A 3 25.75 21.92 -6.74
C ALA A 3 24.69 22.61 -7.66
N VAL A 4 24.96 22.73 -8.94
CA VAL A 4 24.06 23.34 -9.95
C VAL A 4 22.93 22.40 -10.36
N GLU A 5 23.15 21.07 -10.37
CA GLU A 5 22.12 20.09 -10.79
C GLU A 5 21.04 19.88 -9.69
N VAL A 6 21.42 20.00 -8.42
CA VAL A 6 20.46 19.92 -7.30
C VAL A 6 19.53 21.14 -7.28
N THR A 7 20.04 22.33 -7.62
CA THR A 7 19.26 23.57 -7.61
C THR A 7 18.20 23.63 -8.73
N MET A 8 18.41 22.95 -9.85
CA MET A 8 17.44 22.93 -10.97
C MET A 8 16.27 21.97 -10.72
N ALA A 9 16.49 20.87 -10.00
CA ALA A 9 15.39 19.95 -9.60
C ALA A 9 14.48 20.58 -8.53
N GLU A 10 15.06 21.27 -7.57
CA GLU A 10 14.29 22.02 -6.55
C GLU A 10 13.54 23.22 -7.13
N ALA A 11 14.09 23.89 -8.14
CA ALA A 11 13.43 25.01 -8.82
C ALA A 11 12.22 24.58 -9.68
N SER A 12 12.19 23.35 -10.17
CA SER A 12 11.05 22.80 -10.96
C SER A 12 9.86 22.43 -10.08
N ALA A 13 10.08 22.02 -8.82
CA ALA A 13 9.02 21.68 -7.88
C ALA A 13 8.33 22.91 -7.26
N GLN A 14 8.96 24.09 -7.30
CA GLN A 14 8.41 25.31 -6.75
C GLN A 14 7.57 26.17 -7.73
N ALA A 15 7.40 25.73 -8.97
CA ALA A 15 6.76 26.53 -10.03
C ALA A 15 5.23 26.32 -10.19
N SER A 16 4.59 25.44 -9.41
CA SER A 16 3.12 25.25 -9.44
C SER A 16 2.61 25.18 -8.01
N GLY A 17 1.87 26.19 -7.57
CA GLY A 17 1.16 26.17 -6.28
C GLY A 17 -0.06 25.21 -6.26
N ALA A 18 -0.11 24.24 -7.15
CA ALA A 18 -1.16 23.23 -7.21
C ALA A 18 -0.86 22.07 -6.24
N THR A 19 -1.87 21.65 -5.50
CA THR A 19 -1.78 20.47 -4.65
C THR A 19 -1.47 19.23 -5.51
N PRO A 20 -0.51 18.36 -5.10
CA PRO A 20 -0.25 17.10 -5.81
C PRO A 20 -1.52 16.25 -5.96
N LEU A 21 -1.62 15.51 -7.06
CA LEU A 21 -2.80 14.66 -7.33
C LEU A 21 -2.96 13.58 -6.26
N SER A 22 -1.86 12.97 -5.81
CA SER A 22 -1.83 11.98 -4.73
C SER A 22 -2.45 12.53 -3.43
N ALA A 23 -2.08 13.74 -3.05
CA ALA A 23 -2.63 14.40 -1.87
C ALA A 23 -4.14 14.74 -2.04
N THR A 24 -4.55 15.14 -3.23
CA THR A 24 -5.97 15.39 -3.57
C THR A 24 -6.78 14.09 -3.46
N LEU A 25 -6.31 13.01 -4.08
CA LEU A 25 -6.97 11.70 -4.04
C LEU A 25 -7.06 11.14 -2.62
N TRP A 26 -6.00 11.30 -1.81
CA TRP A 26 -6.02 10.90 -0.41
C TRP A 26 -7.08 11.68 0.39
N ALA A 27 -7.13 12.99 0.23
CA ALA A 27 -8.10 13.84 0.91
C ALA A 27 -9.55 13.50 0.52
N GLU A 28 -9.82 13.21 -0.73
CA GLU A 28 -11.15 12.79 -1.23
C GLU A 28 -11.60 11.42 -0.69
N ASN A 29 -10.67 10.60 -0.22
CA ASN A 29 -10.93 9.28 0.35
C ASN A 29 -10.73 9.21 1.87
N ALA A 30 -10.63 10.36 2.54
CA ALA A 30 -10.46 10.44 3.99
C ALA A 30 -11.57 9.73 4.77
N ASP A 31 -12.81 9.73 4.23
CA ASP A 31 -13.94 9.01 4.80
C ASP A 31 -13.68 7.51 4.96
N LEU A 32 -13.07 6.87 3.95
CA LEU A 32 -12.69 5.46 4.01
C LEU A 32 -11.50 5.23 4.93
N ALA A 33 -10.48 6.08 4.88
CA ALA A 33 -9.31 5.97 5.76
C ALA A 33 -9.72 6.02 7.24
N GLU A 34 -10.59 6.96 7.63
CA GLU A 34 -11.11 7.07 8.99
C GLU A 34 -12.00 5.88 9.39
N ARG A 35 -12.84 5.39 8.47
CA ARG A 35 -13.65 4.18 8.72
C ARG A 35 -12.78 2.96 8.93
N ILE A 36 -11.68 2.81 8.17
CA ILE A 36 -10.74 1.71 8.33
C ILE A 36 -9.97 1.86 9.65
N LEU A 37 -9.53 3.06 10.01
CA LEU A 37 -8.90 3.31 11.32
C LEU A 37 -9.83 2.95 12.50
N ALA A 38 -11.13 3.18 12.34
CA ALA A 38 -12.17 2.82 13.31
C ALA A 38 -12.65 1.36 13.19
N HIS A 39 -12.14 0.59 12.22
CA HIS A 39 -12.58 -0.79 11.98
C HIS A 39 -12.20 -1.72 13.15
N GLY A 40 -13.04 -2.72 13.41
CA GLY A 40 -12.87 -3.66 14.53
C GLY A 40 -11.51 -4.39 14.52
N PHE A 41 -11.06 -4.79 13.33
CA PHE A 41 -9.73 -5.40 13.14
C PHE A 41 -8.61 -4.45 13.59
N VAL A 42 -8.57 -3.22 13.07
CA VAL A 42 -7.54 -2.22 13.34
C VAL A 42 -7.53 -1.78 14.80
N ARG A 43 -8.72 -1.56 15.40
CA ARG A 43 -8.82 -1.27 16.83
C ARG A 43 -8.33 -2.43 17.68
N GLY A 44 -8.69 -3.66 17.29
CA GLY A 44 -8.26 -4.86 18.00
C GLY A 44 -6.75 -5.11 17.96
N LEU A 45 -6.05 -4.62 16.92
CA LEU A 45 -4.57 -4.59 16.90
C LEU A 45 -4.02 -3.65 17.98
N ALA A 46 -4.67 -2.48 18.17
CA ALA A 46 -4.20 -1.46 19.09
C ALA A 46 -4.45 -1.82 20.56
N ASP A 47 -5.62 -2.38 20.88
CA ASP A 47 -6.06 -2.67 22.24
C ASP A 47 -5.91 -4.14 22.65
N GLY A 48 -5.43 -5.01 21.74
CA GLY A 48 -5.22 -6.45 21.99
C GLY A 48 -6.48 -7.30 21.96
N SER A 49 -7.65 -6.72 21.61
CA SER A 49 -8.91 -7.47 21.57
C SER A 49 -9.08 -8.34 20.33
N LEU A 50 -8.23 -8.16 19.29
CA LEU A 50 -8.26 -8.98 18.09
C LEU A 50 -7.87 -10.44 18.44
N GLN A 51 -8.76 -11.36 18.07
CA GLN A 51 -8.47 -12.78 18.26
C GLN A 51 -7.31 -13.20 17.37
N ILE A 52 -6.35 -13.94 17.94
CA ILE A 52 -5.15 -14.39 17.23
C ILE A 52 -5.47 -15.21 15.95
N GLN A 53 -6.58 -15.94 15.93
CA GLN A 53 -7.00 -16.71 14.76
C GLN A 53 -7.39 -15.80 13.58
N ARG A 54 -8.00 -14.64 13.88
CA ARG A 54 -8.32 -13.61 12.89
C ARG A 54 -7.05 -13.02 12.29
N PHE A 55 -6.09 -12.69 13.15
CA PHE A 55 -4.79 -12.19 12.70
C PHE A 55 -4.00 -13.22 11.86
N LYS A 56 -4.04 -14.50 12.24
CA LYS A 56 -3.46 -15.58 11.42
C LYS A 56 -4.09 -15.67 10.03
N GLY A 57 -5.42 -15.59 9.96
CA GLY A 57 -6.17 -15.54 8.70
C GLY A 57 -5.73 -14.34 7.84
N TYR A 58 -5.68 -13.16 8.45
CA TYR A 58 -5.19 -11.94 7.78
C TYR A 58 -3.77 -12.13 7.22
N VAL A 59 -2.81 -12.64 8.02
CA VAL A 59 -1.42 -12.87 7.57
C VAL A 59 -1.35 -13.77 6.34
N ALA A 60 -2.18 -14.81 6.28
CA ALA A 60 -2.23 -15.70 5.11
C ALA A 60 -2.79 -14.98 3.87
N GLN A 61 -3.90 -14.26 4.03
CA GLN A 61 -4.53 -13.52 2.94
C GLN A 61 -3.63 -12.39 2.43
N ASP A 62 -2.95 -11.71 3.33
CA ASP A 62 -2.06 -10.60 3.01
C ASP A 62 -0.79 -11.08 2.29
N ALA A 63 -0.21 -12.22 2.69
CA ALA A 63 0.88 -12.84 1.95
C ALA A 63 0.49 -13.15 0.49
N TYR A 64 -0.71 -13.68 0.26
CA TYR A 64 -1.24 -13.92 -1.07
C TYR A 64 -1.42 -12.62 -1.86
N PHE A 65 -1.96 -11.58 -1.23
CA PHE A 65 -2.14 -10.26 -1.81
C PHE A 65 -0.80 -9.63 -2.20
N LEU A 66 0.20 -9.64 -1.31
CA LEU A 66 1.52 -9.06 -1.55
C LEU A 66 2.24 -9.67 -2.76
N GLU A 67 2.06 -10.98 -3.00
CA GLU A 67 2.60 -11.60 -4.21
C GLU A 67 1.98 -11.01 -5.50
N ALA A 68 0.68 -10.74 -5.50
CA ALA A 68 0.01 -10.08 -6.62
C ALA A 68 0.42 -8.61 -6.74
N PHE A 69 0.62 -7.94 -5.61
CA PHE A 69 1.07 -6.55 -5.52
C PHE A 69 2.47 -6.38 -6.14
N ALA A 70 3.41 -7.29 -5.83
CA ALA A 70 4.72 -7.33 -6.49
C ALA A 70 4.63 -7.53 -8.01
N ARG A 71 3.70 -8.41 -8.46
CA ARG A 71 3.45 -8.64 -9.90
C ARG A 71 2.88 -7.38 -10.58
N ALA A 72 2.01 -6.63 -9.91
CA ALA A 72 1.48 -5.37 -10.44
C ALA A 72 2.59 -4.32 -10.62
N TYR A 73 3.51 -4.18 -9.67
CA TYR A 73 4.71 -3.34 -9.85
C TYR A 73 5.62 -3.84 -10.99
N ALA A 74 5.73 -5.15 -11.20
CA ALA A 74 6.49 -5.69 -12.33
C ALA A 74 5.87 -5.35 -13.69
N PHE A 75 4.52 -5.26 -13.79
CA PHE A 75 3.85 -4.71 -14.98
C PHE A 75 4.17 -3.23 -15.17
N CYS A 76 4.17 -2.43 -14.10
CA CYS A 76 4.57 -1.02 -14.18
C CYS A 76 6.02 -0.89 -14.65
N LEU A 77 6.93 -1.68 -14.09
CA LEU A 77 8.35 -1.71 -14.49
C LEU A 77 8.52 -2.07 -15.98
N ALA A 78 7.79 -3.07 -16.46
CA ALA A 78 7.84 -3.50 -17.87
C ALA A 78 7.29 -2.45 -18.84
N ASN A 79 6.31 -1.63 -18.40
CA ASN A 79 5.67 -0.58 -19.19
C ASN A 79 6.38 0.78 -19.07
N SER A 80 7.33 0.93 -18.14
CA SER A 80 8.05 2.19 -17.96
C SER A 80 9.09 2.40 -19.08
N THR A 81 9.25 3.67 -19.45
CA THR A 81 10.18 4.07 -20.54
C THR A 81 11.38 4.85 -20.04
N SER A 82 11.36 5.30 -18.78
CA SER A 82 12.45 6.04 -18.17
C SER A 82 13.34 5.15 -17.30
N ARG A 83 14.62 5.49 -17.20
CA ARG A 83 15.53 4.80 -16.30
C ARG A 83 15.17 5.05 -14.82
N GLU A 84 14.66 6.22 -14.51
CA GLU A 84 14.26 6.60 -13.16
C GLU A 84 13.08 5.77 -12.67
N ASP A 85 12.10 5.54 -13.53
CA ASP A 85 10.96 4.66 -13.24
C ASP A 85 11.42 3.23 -12.99
N LEU A 86 12.38 2.72 -13.80
CA LEU A 86 12.93 1.37 -13.59
C LEU A 86 13.50 1.21 -12.18
N TYR A 87 14.29 2.17 -11.70
CA TYR A 87 14.79 2.16 -10.32
C TYR A 87 13.65 2.31 -9.30
N GLY A 88 12.71 3.23 -9.55
CA GLY A 88 11.56 3.44 -8.67
C GLY A 88 10.74 2.17 -8.45
N PHE A 89 10.35 1.48 -9.52
CA PHE A 89 9.59 0.24 -9.41
C PHE A 89 10.43 -0.93 -8.86
N ALA A 90 11.74 -0.99 -9.15
CA ALA A 90 12.60 -1.99 -8.54
C ALA A 90 12.69 -1.83 -7.01
N ASP A 91 12.79 -0.60 -6.50
CA ASP A 91 12.79 -0.30 -5.07
C ASP A 91 11.46 -0.70 -4.42
N LEU A 92 10.32 -0.41 -5.08
CA LEU A 92 9.00 -0.80 -4.59
C LEU A 92 8.82 -2.32 -4.55
N ILE A 93 9.25 -3.04 -5.59
CA ILE A 93 9.26 -4.51 -5.59
C ILE A 93 10.13 -5.04 -4.45
N ALA A 94 11.33 -4.49 -4.24
CA ALA A 94 12.20 -4.89 -3.14
C ALA A 94 11.52 -4.67 -1.78
N GLY A 95 10.80 -3.56 -1.59
CA GLY A 95 10.01 -3.29 -0.39
C GLY A 95 8.95 -4.35 -0.12
N VAL A 96 8.17 -4.74 -1.14
CA VAL A 96 7.18 -5.83 -1.02
C VAL A 96 7.85 -7.16 -0.66
N LEU A 97 8.99 -7.46 -1.24
CA LEU A 97 9.72 -8.71 -0.92
C LEU A 97 10.25 -8.72 0.52
N GLU A 98 10.65 -7.57 1.08
CA GLU A 98 11.00 -7.47 2.50
C GLU A 98 9.77 -7.66 3.40
N GLU A 99 8.62 -7.11 3.01
CA GLU A 99 7.35 -7.30 3.73
C GLU A 99 6.91 -8.77 3.72
N LEU A 100 7.05 -9.48 2.61
CA LEU A 100 6.81 -10.93 2.53
C LEU A 100 7.72 -11.74 3.49
N LYS A 101 8.94 -11.26 3.79
CA LYS A 101 9.80 -11.89 4.82
C LYS A 101 9.21 -11.69 6.22
N LEU A 102 8.58 -10.55 6.51
CA LEU A 102 7.86 -10.35 7.77
C LEU A 102 6.70 -11.34 7.90
N HIS A 103 5.89 -11.49 6.85
CA HIS A 103 4.78 -12.46 6.83
C HIS A 103 5.27 -13.90 7.04
N ARG A 104 6.41 -14.25 6.47
CA ARG A 104 7.04 -15.57 6.71
C ARG A 104 7.42 -15.76 8.18
N ARG A 105 8.00 -14.73 8.83
CA ARG A 105 8.30 -14.78 10.29
C ARG A 105 7.02 -14.92 11.14
N TYR A 106 5.93 -14.25 10.75
CA TYR A 106 4.64 -14.44 11.40
C TYR A 106 4.12 -15.86 11.23
N ALA A 107 4.19 -16.38 10.01
CA ALA A 107 3.77 -17.74 9.69
C ALA A 107 4.54 -18.79 10.52
N GLU A 108 5.85 -18.67 10.62
CA GLU A 108 6.70 -19.52 11.45
C GLU A 108 6.31 -19.43 12.94
N ARG A 109 6.17 -18.20 13.46
CA ARG A 109 5.83 -17.96 14.88
C ARG A 109 4.48 -18.54 15.27
N TRP A 110 3.50 -18.45 14.38
CA TRP A 110 2.12 -18.83 14.67
C TRP A 110 1.65 -20.09 13.94
N GLN A 111 2.54 -20.79 13.29
CA GLN A 111 2.26 -22.04 12.57
C GLN A 111 1.14 -21.86 11.52
N VAL A 112 1.27 -20.83 10.70
CA VAL A 112 0.42 -20.57 9.53
C VAL A 112 1.09 -21.16 8.30
N ASP A 113 0.38 -21.98 7.55
CA ASP A 113 0.89 -22.50 6.26
C ASP A 113 0.61 -21.48 5.15
N LEU A 114 1.68 -20.90 4.60
CA LEU A 114 1.60 -19.96 3.47
C LEU A 114 1.75 -20.66 2.10
N SER A 115 2.03 -21.96 2.05
CA SER A 115 2.29 -22.66 0.79
C SER A 115 1.04 -22.95 -0.05
N CYS A 116 -0.14 -22.96 0.60
CA CYS A 116 -1.42 -23.33 -0.01
C CYS A 116 -2.55 -22.39 0.43
N VAL A 117 -2.34 -21.07 0.35
CA VAL A 117 -3.38 -20.10 0.70
C VAL A 117 -4.47 -20.08 -0.35
N THR A 118 -5.70 -20.40 0.06
CA THR A 118 -6.89 -20.16 -0.76
C THR A 118 -7.40 -18.76 -0.47
N PRO A 119 -7.42 -17.84 -1.47
CA PRO A 119 -7.90 -16.49 -1.24
C PRO A 119 -9.41 -16.50 -0.95
N VAL A 120 -9.82 -15.76 0.07
CA VAL A 120 -11.24 -15.47 0.29
C VAL A 120 -11.73 -14.49 -0.79
N GLU A 121 -13.06 -14.37 -0.94
CA GLU A 121 -13.65 -13.56 -2.01
C GLU A 121 -13.14 -12.11 -2.02
N ALA A 122 -13.00 -11.49 -0.85
CA ALA A 122 -12.51 -10.12 -0.74
C ALA A 122 -11.05 -9.99 -1.23
N THR A 123 -10.18 -10.91 -0.82
CA THR A 123 -8.79 -10.95 -1.28
C THR A 123 -8.70 -11.17 -2.78
N LYS A 124 -9.50 -12.13 -3.29
CA LYS A 124 -9.56 -12.43 -4.72
C LYS A 124 -10.02 -11.22 -5.53
N ALA A 125 -11.09 -10.55 -5.10
CA ALA A 125 -11.62 -9.35 -5.76
C ALA A 125 -10.57 -8.23 -5.82
N TYR A 126 -9.79 -8.04 -4.75
CA TYR A 126 -8.75 -7.03 -4.73
C TYR A 126 -7.58 -7.40 -5.66
N VAL A 127 -7.10 -8.63 -5.60
CA VAL A 127 -6.03 -9.13 -6.48
C VAL A 127 -6.44 -9.06 -7.95
N ASP A 128 -7.64 -9.50 -8.30
CA ASP A 128 -8.16 -9.44 -9.67
C ASP A 128 -8.20 -7.98 -10.16
N PHE A 129 -8.73 -7.07 -9.36
CA PHE A 129 -8.77 -5.63 -9.68
C PHE A 129 -7.37 -5.07 -9.97
N LEU A 130 -6.39 -5.32 -9.09
CA LEU A 130 -5.02 -4.83 -9.27
C LEU A 130 -4.37 -5.38 -10.54
N LEU A 131 -4.43 -6.70 -10.73
CA LEU A 131 -3.77 -7.35 -11.86
C LEU A 131 -4.46 -7.05 -13.20
N GLU A 132 -5.77 -6.91 -13.22
CA GLU A 132 -6.51 -6.49 -14.42
C GLU A 132 -6.17 -5.04 -14.80
N THR A 133 -6.09 -4.14 -13.81
CA THR A 133 -5.69 -2.75 -14.04
C THR A 133 -4.25 -2.68 -14.56
N ALA A 134 -3.31 -3.39 -13.92
CA ALA A 134 -1.91 -3.38 -14.32
C ALA A 134 -1.68 -3.97 -15.74
N ARG A 135 -2.45 -5.00 -16.13
CA ARG A 135 -2.35 -5.61 -17.46
C ARG A 135 -2.82 -4.69 -18.60
N ARG A 136 -3.69 -3.71 -18.32
CA ARG A 136 -4.11 -2.72 -19.33
C ARG A 136 -2.95 -1.79 -19.75
N GLY A 137 -1.92 -1.69 -18.93
CA GLY A 137 -0.68 -0.99 -19.25
C GLY A 137 -0.71 0.53 -19.04
N ASP A 138 -1.80 1.11 -18.54
CA ASP A 138 -1.83 2.51 -18.12
C ASP A 138 -1.16 2.66 -16.75
N LEU A 139 -0.03 3.37 -16.71
CA LEU A 139 0.75 3.57 -15.49
C LEU A 139 -0.01 4.43 -14.48
N GLY A 140 -0.72 5.46 -14.94
CA GLY A 140 -1.48 6.36 -14.06
C GLY A 140 -2.61 5.65 -13.34
N GLU A 141 -3.44 4.88 -14.06
CA GLU A 141 -4.51 4.08 -13.45
C GLU A 141 -3.97 2.98 -12.53
N THR A 142 -2.86 2.32 -12.93
CA THR A 142 -2.24 1.28 -12.11
C THR A 142 -1.70 1.85 -10.80
N LEU A 143 -1.00 2.99 -10.86
CA LEU A 143 -0.49 3.67 -9.67
C LEU A 143 -1.64 4.16 -8.77
N ALA A 144 -2.73 4.66 -9.36
CA ALA A 144 -3.92 5.04 -8.60
C ALA A 144 -4.58 3.85 -7.88
N ALA A 145 -4.54 2.65 -8.47
CA ALA A 145 -5.03 1.43 -7.84
C ALA A 145 -4.10 0.90 -6.74
N MET A 146 -2.79 1.18 -6.81
CA MET A 146 -1.78 0.64 -5.88
C MET A 146 -1.44 1.60 -4.73
N THR A 147 -1.48 2.91 -4.96
CA THR A 147 -1.11 3.92 -3.94
C THR A 147 -1.93 3.82 -2.66
N PRO A 148 -3.27 3.56 -2.69
CA PRO A 148 -4.08 3.44 -1.48
C PRO A 148 -3.53 2.46 -0.45
N CYS A 149 -3.12 1.27 -0.84
CA CYS A 149 -2.53 0.27 0.06
C CYS A 149 -1.35 0.86 0.84
N MET A 150 -0.35 1.39 0.13
CA MET A 150 0.85 1.94 0.76
C MET A 150 0.55 3.12 1.68
N ARG A 151 -0.25 4.09 1.22
CA ARG A 151 -0.59 5.28 2.00
C ARG A 151 -1.47 4.95 3.21
N LEU A 152 -2.45 4.05 3.05
CA LEU A 152 -3.33 3.64 4.13
C LEU A 152 -2.55 2.94 5.24
N TYR A 153 -1.68 1.98 4.91
CA TYR A 153 -0.91 1.26 5.94
C TYR A 153 0.08 2.18 6.67
N ALA A 154 0.73 3.13 5.97
CA ALA A 154 1.53 4.16 6.61
C ALA A 154 0.70 5.05 7.54
N PHE A 155 -0.52 5.43 7.15
CA PHE A 155 -1.46 6.19 7.98
C PHE A 155 -1.88 5.39 9.22
N LEU A 156 -2.28 4.12 9.07
CA LEU A 156 -2.68 3.25 10.16
C LEU A 156 -1.51 3.01 11.13
N GLY A 157 -0.33 2.66 10.62
CA GLY A 157 0.87 2.45 11.43
C GLY A 157 1.19 3.65 12.31
N ARG A 158 1.25 4.84 11.75
CA ARG A 158 1.48 6.09 12.50
C ARG A 158 0.37 6.40 13.51
N SER A 159 -0.88 6.19 13.11
CA SER A 159 -2.02 6.45 13.99
C SER A 159 -2.05 5.50 15.20
N LEU A 160 -1.65 4.25 15.03
CA LEU A 160 -1.57 3.26 16.09
C LEU A 160 -0.30 3.41 16.94
N ALA A 161 0.85 3.76 16.36
CA ALA A 161 2.08 3.99 17.10
C ALA A 161 1.98 5.12 18.14
N ALA A 162 1.08 6.09 17.92
CA ALA A 162 0.77 7.15 18.88
C ALA A 162 -0.07 6.66 20.09
N ARG A 163 -0.49 5.40 20.11
CA ARG A 163 -1.31 4.78 21.15
C ARG A 163 -0.52 3.67 21.86
N THR A 164 -0.99 3.22 23.02
CA THR A 164 -0.46 2.01 23.66
C THR A 164 -0.88 0.81 22.82
N VAL A 165 0.11 0.12 22.23
CA VAL A 165 -0.12 -1.05 21.38
C VAL A 165 0.15 -2.32 22.18
N GLU A 166 -0.76 -3.28 22.09
CA GLU A 166 -0.60 -4.59 22.67
C GLU A 166 0.68 -5.28 22.11
N PRO A 167 1.59 -5.81 22.95
CA PRO A 167 2.84 -6.42 22.51
C PRO A 167 2.69 -7.50 21.44
N LEU A 168 1.55 -8.21 21.45
CA LEU A 168 1.27 -9.30 20.51
C LEU A 168 1.29 -8.83 19.04
N TYR A 169 0.80 -7.61 18.77
CA TYR A 169 0.71 -7.02 17.44
C TYR A 169 1.69 -5.87 17.20
N ALA A 170 2.58 -5.61 18.15
CA ALA A 170 3.51 -4.48 18.10
C ALA A 170 4.41 -4.49 16.86
N ASP A 171 4.79 -5.67 16.37
CA ASP A 171 5.64 -5.79 15.18
C ASP A 171 4.91 -5.31 13.92
N TRP A 172 3.59 -5.56 13.79
CA TRP A 172 2.76 -5.02 12.71
C TRP A 172 2.75 -3.49 12.72
N VAL A 173 2.47 -2.90 13.88
CA VAL A 173 2.44 -1.44 14.03
C VAL A 173 3.80 -0.81 13.76
N LYS A 174 4.88 -1.39 14.27
CA LYS A 174 6.26 -0.90 14.05
C LYS A 174 6.63 -0.92 12.58
N THR A 175 6.25 -1.98 11.85
CA THR A 175 6.55 -2.11 10.43
C THR A 175 5.93 -0.97 9.62
N TYR A 176 4.63 -0.72 9.84
CA TYR A 176 3.91 0.30 9.05
C TYR A 176 4.09 1.73 9.59
N ALA A 177 4.63 1.90 10.82
CA ALA A 177 5.05 3.19 11.35
C ALA A 177 6.52 3.51 11.04
N ASP A 178 7.26 2.61 10.40
CA ASP A 178 8.68 2.77 10.11
C ASP A 178 8.91 3.86 9.06
N PRO A 179 9.90 4.76 9.25
CA PRO A 179 10.23 5.77 8.25
C PRO A 179 10.58 5.21 6.87
N GLY A 180 11.12 3.99 6.80
CA GLY A 180 11.39 3.30 5.53
C GLY A 180 10.11 2.95 4.79
N PHE A 181 9.05 2.50 5.49
CA PHE A 181 7.75 2.25 4.88
C PHE A 181 7.10 3.56 4.40
N GLU A 182 7.18 4.63 5.20
CA GLU A 182 6.72 5.97 4.78
C GLU A 182 7.44 6.45 3.52
N ALA A 183 8.75 6.20 3.40
CA ALA A 183 9.52 6.54 2.20
C ALA A 183 9.04 5.76 0.96
N LEU A 184 8.65 4.50 1.11
CA LEU A 184 8.07 3.71 0.01
C LEU A 184 6.66 4.22 -0.37
N ALA A 185 5.83 4.59 0.61
CA ALA A 185 4.54 5.21 0.36
C ALA A 185 4.68 6.54 -0.39
N ALA A 186 5.60 7.40 0.04
CA ALA A 186 5.91 8.65 -0.65
C ALA A 186 6.47 8.42 -2.07
N ARG A 187 7.22 7.33 -2.28
CA ARG A 187 7.75 6.97 -3.60
C ARG A 187 6.64 6.61 -4.58
N VAL A 188 5.66 5.78 -4.18
CA VAL A 188 4.54 5.45 -5.06
C VAL A 188 3.65 6.66 -5.34
N GLU A 189 3.45 7.55 -4.37
CA GLU A 189 2.75 8.82 -4.57
C GLU A 189 3.46 9.72 -5.58
N ALA A 190 4.78 9.86 -5.50
CA ALA A 190 5.56 10.63 -6.46
C ALA A 190 5.46 10.06 -7.89
N LEU A 191 5.44 8.74 -8.04
CA LEU A 191 5.21 8.10 -9.33
C LEU A 191 3.78 8.32 -9.84
N LEU A 192 2.79 8.27 -8.96
CA LEU A 192 1.40 8.63 -9.29
C LEU A 192 1.31 10.08 -9.81
N ASP A 193 1.90 11.02 -9.09
CA ASP A 193 1.89 12.45 -9.48
C ASP A 193 2.60 12.70 -10.82
N LEU A 194 3.61 11.87 -11.15
CA LEU A 194 4.35 11.97 -12.41
C LEU A 194 3.58 11.40 -13.59
N HIS A 195 2.90 10.27 -13.41
CA HIS A 195 2.34 9.47 -14.52
C HIS A 195 0.83 9.60 -14.68
N ALA A 196 0.10 9.91 -13.59
CA ALA A 196 -1.35 10.00 -13.65
C ALA A 196 -1.82 11.39 -14.10
N LYS A 197 -2.88 11.39 -14.89
CA LYS A 197 -3.66 12.60 -15.17
C LYS A 197 -4.86 12.63 -14.23
N ASP A 198 -5.22 13.83 -13.78
CA ASP A 198 -6.44 14.02 -13.02
C ASP A 198 -7.67 13.80 -13.92
N CYS A 199 -8.27 12.63 -13.82
CA CYS A 199 -9.43 12.21 -14.60
C CYS A 199 -10.27 11.18 -13.83
N ASP A 200 -11.50 10.96 -14.33
CA ASP A 200 -12.49 10.08 -13.67
C ASP A 200 -11.97 8.64 -13.48
N SER A 201 -11.24 8.08 -14.44
CA SER A 201 -10.73 6.71 -14.33
C SER A 201 -9.67 6.56 -13.24
N VAL A 202 -8.78 7.52 -13.08
CA VAL A 202 -7.77 7.57 -12.01
C VAL A 202 -8.44 7.72 -10.64
N ARG A 203 -9.41 8.65 -10.52
CA ARG A 203 -10.20 8.84 -9.28
C ARG A 203 -10.99 7.59 -8.92
N ALA A 204 -11.64 6.97 -9.90
CA ALA A 204 -12.40 5.73 -9.69
C ALA A 204 -11.49 4.55 -9.28
N ALA A 205 -10.30 4.42 -9.87
CA ALA A 205 -9.34 3.38 -9.51
C ALA A 205 -8.85 3.55 -8.07
N TYR A 206 -8.51 4.78 -7.65
CA TYR A 206 -8.10 5.08 -6.29
C TYR A 206 -9.22 4.80 -5.28
N ARG A 207 -10.43 5.30 -5.54
CA ARG A 207 -11.60 5.05 -4.69
C ARG A 207 -11.90 3.57 -4.55
N ARG A 208 -11.88 2.84 -5.68
CA ARG A 208 -12.12 1.40 -5.69
C ARG A 208 -11.10 0.64 -4.86
N ALA A 209 -9.81 1.00 -4.92
CA ALA A 209 -8.79 0.39 -4.09
C ALA A 209 -9.06 0.62 -2.59
N MET A 210 -9.44 1.85 -2.18
CA MET A 210 -9.81 2.15 -0.78
C MET A 210 -11.03 1.34 -0.30
N GLU A 211 -12.02 1.11 -1.16
CA GLU A 211 -13.17 0.25 -0.84
C GLU A 211 -12.74 -1.22 -0.66
N LEU A 212 -11.82 -1.69 -1.49
CA LEU A 212 -11.28 -3.05 -1.42
C LEU A 212 -10.41 -3.24 -0.17
N GLU A 213 -9.66 -2.21 0.27
CA GLU A 213 -8.98 -2.21 1.56
C GLU A 213 -9.96 -2.40 2.73
N TYR A 214 -11.06 -1.64 2.72
CA TYR A 214 -12.09 -1.82 3.74
C TYR A 214 -12.64 -3.26 3.74
N GLY A 215 -12.97 -3.80 2.57
CA GLY A 215 -13.47 -5.17 2.42
C GLY A 215 -12.45 -6.23 2.85
N PHE A 216 -11.16 -5.98 2.65
CA PHE A 216 -10.09 -6.88 3.07
C PHE A 216 -10.00 -6.99 4.61
N PHE A 217 -10.09 -5.87 5.33
CA PHE A 217 -10.17 -5.88 6.79
C PHE A 217 -11.47 -6.49 7.30
N ASP A 218 -12.60 -6.21 6.64
CA ASP A 218 -13.92 -6.74 7.03
C ASP A 218 -13.99 -8.27 6.90
N ALA A 219 -13.38 -8.83 5.88
CA ALA A 219 -13.28 -10.29 5.70
C ALA A 219 -12.35 -10.98 6.72
N SER A 220 -11.60 -10.20 7.51
CA SER A 220 -10.64 -10.70 8.50
C SER A 220 -11.17 -10.67 9.94
N ILE A 221 -12.44 -10.32 10.17
CA ILE A 221 -13.11 -10.30 11.48
C ILE A 221 -14.18 -11.37 11.64
#